data_d3d06bb3470b524f6a0e78272971095a
#
_entry.id   d3d06bb3470b524f6a0e78272971095a
#
_cell.length_a   1.000
_cell.length_b   1.000
_cell.length_c   1.000
_cell.angle_alpha   90.00
_cell.angle_beta   90.00
_cell.angle_gamma   90.00
#
_symmetry.space_group_name_H-M   'P 1'
#
loop_
_entity.id
_entity.type
_entity.pdbx_description
1 polymer ?
#
loop_
_entity_poly.entity_id
_entity_poly.type
_entity_poly.pdbx_seq_one_letter_code
_entity_poly.pdbx_strand_id
1 'polypeptide(L)'
;MKIALVTDTHFGARNDHDHFNTYFYKFYEDIFFPYLKEHNINTCIHLGDVMDRRKFVSYKTAKDFREQFCETFVTNDINVHMIVGNHDTYFKNTNEVNSLDELIGNRYENIKIYREAETVEFDIPIFFLPWINSTNYNSTLEKMQKTKATVAMGHLEIKGFEMHHGFPSETGMDKSEFNRFDMVMSGHFHKKSDDGHIFYLGTPYQIYWNDDKCPKGFHIFDTETRELERIINPHTIFKKVYYDDSNGQDYNFNQIKDLKDKYVKLIVVNKKDLYMFDKFVDKVLTESKAHDVKIIEHFSDLKAENVKNEIIENAQDTVTLLDSYVDELDVNNLDKNRLKTMLKGLYVEASNMEI
;
A
#
# COMPACT_ATOMS: atom_id res chain seq x y z
N MET A 1 -1.69 8.45 -26.26
CA MET A 1 -0.70 7.41 -25.90
C MET A 1 -1.19 6.59 -24.70
N LYS A 2 -0.62 5.36 -24.48
CA LYS A 2 -0.90 4.58 -23.26
C LYS A 2 0.23 4.74 -22.25
N ILE A 3 -0.14 5.00 -21.00
CA ILE A 3 0.78 5.22 -19.88
C ILE A 3 0.47 4.18 -18.79
N ALA A 4 1.49 3.46 -18.32
CA ALA A 4 1.35 2.58 -17.17
C ALA A 4 1.35 3.38 -15.87
N LEU A 5 0.44 3.09 -14.97
CA LEU A 5 0.34 3.73 -13.65
C LEU A 5 0.52 2.68 -12.56
N VAL A 6 1.45 2.94 -11.67
CA VAL A 6 1.71 2.13 -10.47
C VAL A 6 1.89 3.06 -9.28
N THR A 7 1.58 2.60 -8.08
CA THR A 7 1.67 3.40 -6.86
C THR A 7 1.83 2.52 -5.63
N ASP A 8 2.30 3.10 -4.52
CA ASP A 8 2.34 2.46 -3.21
C ASP A 8 3.05 1.09 -3.24
N THR A 9 4.25 1.09 -3.83
CA THR A 9 5.05 -0.14 -3.99
C THR A 9 5.75 -0.55 -2.71
N HIS A 10 6.00 0.40 -1.81
CA HIS A 10 6.53 0.17 -0.47
C HIS A 10 7.71 -0.82 -0.44
N PHE A 11 8.74 -0.59 -1.26
CA PHE A 11 9.96 -1.41 -1.21
C PHE A 11 10.57 -1.36 0.21
N GLY A 12 10.84 -2.55 0.75
CA GLY A 12 11.29 -2.69 2.13
C GLY A 12 10.17 -2.88 3.16
N ALA A 13 8.91 -3.01 2.70
CA ALA A 13 7.78 -3.34 3.57
C ALA A 13 8.00 -4.66 4.34
N ARG A 14 7.29 -4.81 5.46
CA ARG A 14 7.38 -5.99 6.33
C ARG A 14 8.80 -6.26 6.85
N ASN A 15 9.54 -5.18 7.19
CA ASN A 15 10.90 -5.22 7.70
C ASN A 15 11.91 -5.90 6.77
N ASP A 16 11.84 -5.59 5.46
CA ASP A 16 12.72 -6.16 4.43
C ASP A 16 12.68 -7.69 4.37
N HIS A 17 11.56 -8.31 4.74
CA HIS A 17 11.46 -9.77 4.79
C HIS A 17 11.57 -10.39 3.40
N ASP A 18 12.53 -11.30 3.21
CA ASP A 18 12.89 -11.86 1.90
C ASP A 18 11.72 -12.51 1.15
N HIS A 19 10.81 -13.17 1.86
CA HIS A 19 9.66 -13.80 1.25
C HIS A 19 8.68 -12.76 0.64
N PHE A 20 8.49 -11.61 1.30
CA PHE A 20 7.72 -10.50 0.76
C PHE A 20 8.42 -9.87 -0.44
N ASN A 21 9.73 -9.63 -0.34
CA ASN A 21 10.51 -9.09 -1.47
C ASN A 21 10.41 -10.00 -2.69
N THR A 22 10.58 -11.31 -2.54
CA THR A 22 10.40 -12.28 -3.63
C THR A 22 9.00 -12.20 -4.24
N TYR A 23 7.96 -12.07 -3.42
CA TYR A 23 6.60 -11.94 -3.88
C TYR A 23 6.36 -10.61 -4.63
N PHE A 24 6.93 -9.49 -4.17
CA PHE A 24 6.81 -8.19 -4.84
C PHE A 24 7.50 -8.20 -6.20
N TYR A 25 8.73 -8.71 -6.28
CA TYR A 25 9.46 -8.76 -7.54
C TYR A 25 8.85 -9.72 -8.55
N LYS A 26 8.22 -10.81 -8.07
CA LYS A 26 7.49 -11.72 -8.94
C LYS A 26 6.35 -11.04 -9.72
N PHE A 27 5.69 -10.04 -9.12
CA PHE A 27 4.71 -9.22 -9.84
C PHE A 27 5.34 -8.48 -11.02
N TYR A 28 6.52 -7.89 -10.83
CA TYR A 28 7.22 -7.18 -11.90
C TYR A 28 7.70 -8.12 -13.01
N GLU A 29 8.26 -9.26 -12.63
CA GLU A 29 8.81 -10.25 -13.56
C GLU A 29 7.71 -10.96 -14.37
N ASP A 30 6.63 -11.37 -13.73
CA ASP A 30 5.60 -12.22 -14.37
C ASP A 30 4.49 -11.40 -15.03
N ILE A 31 4.19 -10.20 -14.53
CA ILE A 31 2.98 -9.45 -14.92
C ILE A 31 3.32 -8.07 -15.49
N PHE A 32 3.96 -7.20 -14.71
CA PHE A 32 4.10 -5.79 -15.05
C PHE A 32 4.97 -5.58 -16.29
N PHE A 33 6.25 -5.94 -16.26
CA PHE A 33 7.13 -5.74 -17.40
C PHE A 33 6.73 -6.55 -18.65
N PRO A 34 6.30 -7.82 -18.55
CA PRO A 34 5.78 -8.56 -19.70
C PRO A 34 4.59 -7.87 -20.36
N TYR A 35 3.65 -7.34 -19.57
CA TYR A 35 2.50 -6.62 -20.09
C TYR A 35 2.91 -5.34 -20.84
N LEU A 36 3.81 -4.52 -20.26
CA LEU A 36 4.30 -3.31 -20.92
C LEU A 36 4.97 -3.62 -22.26
N LYS A 37 5.79 -4.67 -22.29
CA LYS A 37 6.48 -5.12 -23.50
C LYS A 37 5.50 -5.62 -24.57
N GLU A 38 4.54 -6.44 -24.21
CA GLU A 38 3.52 -6.99 -25.13
C GLU A 38 2.69 -5.89 -25.78
N HIS A 39 2.36 -4.83 -25.01
CA HIS A 39 1.51 -3.73 -25.48
C HIS A 39 2.29 -2.51 -25.97
N ASN A 40 3.64 -2.60 -26.06
CA ASN A 40 4.52 -1.52 -26.48
C ASN A 40 4.34 -0.22 -25.66
N ILE A 41 4.17 -0.35 -24.35
CA ILE A 41 4.03 0.78 -23.43
C ILE A 41 5.41 1.16 -22.93
N ASN A 42 5.87 2.36 -23.28
CA ASN A 42 7.21 2.87 -22.98
C ASN A 42 7.21 4.04 -22.00
N THR A 43 6.11 4.29 -21.33
CA THR A 43 5.99 5.36 -20.33
C THR A 43 5.27 4.82 -19.09
N CYS A 44 5.87 5.05 -17.93
CA CYS A 44 5.31 4.68 -16.62
C CYS A 44 5.29 5.91 -15.70
N ILE A 45 4.20 6.09 -14.96
CA ILE A 45 4.11 7.07 -13.88
C ILE A 45 3.90 6.31 -12.56
N HIS A 46 4.78 6.57 -11.60
CA HIS A 46 4.66 6.07 -10.23
C HIS A 46 4.12 7.18 -9.34
N LEU A 47 2.94 6.94 -8.73
CA LEU A 47 2.19 7.95 -7.99
C LEU A 47 2.57 8.05 -6.50
N GLY A 48 3.83 7.76 -6.15
CA GLY A 48 4.36 7.94 -4.81
C GLY A 48 4.35 6.70 -3.93
N ASP A 49 4.94 6.84 -2.75
CA ASP A 49 5.19 5.77 -1.79
C ASP A 49 5.96 4.59 -2.42
N VAL A 50 7.10 4.93 -2.99
CA VAL A 50 8.02 3.95 -3.57
C VAL A 50 8.70 3.15 -2.46
N MET A 51 9.21 3.85 -1.42
CA MET A 51 9.82 3.23 -0.25
C MET A 51 8.83 3.10 0.91
N ASP A 52 8.99 2.06 1.72
CA ASP A 52 8.10 1.82 2.87
C ASP A 52 8.40 2.74 4.05
N ARG A 53 9.67 3.03 4.31
CA ARG A 53 10.11 3.75 5.51
C ARG A 53 10.73 5.10 5.20
N ARG A 54 10.29 6.12 5.92
CA ARG A 54 10.73 7.51 5.75
C ARG A 54 12.21 7.75 6.04
N LYS A 55 12.75 7.14 7.10
CA LYS A 55 14.04 7.56 7.68
C LYS A 55 15.23 6.71 7.26
N PHE A 56 15.00 5.52 6.79
CA PHE A 56 16.07 4.62 6.39
C PHE A 56 15.60 3.56 5.39
N VAL A 57 16.50 3.14 4.54
CA VAL A 57 16.32 2.03 3.62
C VAL A 57 17.50 1.07 3.83
N SER A 58 17.23 -0.23 3.95
CA SER A 58 18.33 -1.20 4.09
C SER A 58 19.16 -1.26 2.81
N TYR A 59 20.45 -1.56 2.94
CA TYR A 59 21.35 -1.71 1.78
C TYR A 59 20.86 -2.79 0.81
N LYS A 60 20.22 -3.85 1.33
CA LYS A 60 19.63 -4.90 0.51
C LYS A 60 18.47 -4.36 -0.31
N THR A 61 17.50 -3.71 0.33
CA THR A 61 16.36 -3.11 -0.38
C THR A 61 16.80 -2.08 -1.40
N ALA A 62 17.76 -1.20 -1.04
CA ALA A 62 18.31 -0.20 -1.96
C ALA A 62 18.99 -0.85 -3.17
N LYS A 63 19.72 -1.97 -2.98
CA LYS A 63 20.33 -2.73 -4.06
C LYS A 63 19.27 -3.37 -4.95
N ASP A 64 18.35 -4.14 -4.36
CA ASP A 64 17.31 -4.88 -5.07
C ASP A 64 16.41 -3.92 -5.87
N PHE A 65 16.04 -2.79 -5.28
CA PHE A 65 15.28 -1.72 -5.95
C PHE A 65 16.01 -1.20 -7.20
N ARG A 66 17.29 -0.92 -7.10
CA ARG A 66 18.06 -0.48 -8.27
C ARG A 66 18.14 -1.54 -9.35
N GLU A 67 18.56 -2.76 -8.98
CA GLU A 67 18.86 -3.82 -9.95
C GLU A 67 17.60 -4.43 -10.57
N GLN A 68 16.54 -4.64 -9.78
CA GLN A 68 15.35 -5.36 -10.24
C GLN A 68 14.22 -4.43 -10.69
N PHE A 69 14.22 -3.18 -10.25
CA PHE A 69 13.20 -2.21 -10.64
C PHE A 69 13.77 -1.13 -11.57
N CYS A 70 14.69 -0.28 -11.10
CA CYS A 70 15.20 0.85 -11.89
C CYS A 70 15.92 0.40 -13.17
N GLU A 71 16.87 -0.54 -13.06
CA GLU A 71 17.65 -1.04 -14.22
C GLU A 71 16.79 -1.80 -15.22
N THR A 72 15.67 -2.41 -14.76
CA THR A 72 14.73 -3.08 -15.66
C THR A 72 13.98 -2.07 -16.54
N PHE A 73 13.65 -0.89 -16.04
CA PHE A 73 13.10 0.19 -16.88
C PHE A 73 14.11 0.69 -17.92
N VAL A 74 15.38 0.84 -17.54
CA VAL A 74 16.44 1.19 -18.48
C VAL A 74 16.59 0.14 -19.58
N THR A 75 16.67 -1.13 -19.19
CA THR A 75 16.87 -2.25 -20.13
C THR A 75 15.72 -2.41 -21.11
N ASN A 76 14.49 -2.05 -20.72
CA ASN A 76 13.30 -2.13 -21.56
C ASN A 76 12.98 -0.81 -22.28
N ASP A 77 13.83 0.21 -22.20
CA ASP A 77 13.64 1.53 -22.82
C ASP A 77 12.29 2.20 -22.40
N ILE A 78 11.99 2.13 -21.11
CA ILE A 78 10.77 2.71 -20.53
C ILE A 78 11.14 3.98 -19.75
N ASN A 79 10.49 5.10 -20.08
CA ASN A 79 10.60 6.34 -19.34
C ASN A 79 9.73 6.30 -18.08
N VAL A 80 10.28 6.69 -16.95
CA VAL A 80 9.60 6.66 -15.67
C VAL A 80 9.52 8.05 -15.06
N HIS A 81 8.32 8.40 -14.61
CA HIS A 81 8.04 9.63 -13.86
C HIS A 81 7.60 9.23 -12.45
N MET A 82 8.40 9.56 -11.43
CA MET A 82 8.12 9.21 -10.04
C MET A 82 7.68 10.44 -9.25
N ILE A 83 6.49 10.42 -8.72
CA ILE A 83 5.97 11.45 -7.82
C ILE A 83 6.36 11.07 -6.39
N VAL A 84 6.85 12.02 -5.59
CA VAL A 84 7.21 11.78 -4.19
C VAL A 84 5.95 11.61 -3.35
N GLY A 85 5.82 10.46 -2.65
CA GLY A 85 4.76 10.19 -1.69
C GLY A 85 5.16 10.52 -0.24
N ASN A 86 4.26 10.32 0.71
CA ASN A 86 4.53 10.64 2.12
C ASN A 86 5.52 9.69 2.78
N HIS A 87 5.61 8.44 2.36
CA HIS A 87 6.63 7.50 2.84
C HIS A 87 8.01 7.75 2.23
N ASP A 88 8.09 8.42 1.09
CA ASP A 88 9.36 8.75 0.48
C ASP A 88 10.07 9.91 1.17
N THR A 89 9.35 10.78 1.92
CA THR A 89 9.91 11.97 2.57
C THR A 89 10.51 11.67 3.94
N TYR A 90 11.69 12.24 4.24
CA TYR A 90 12.29 12.13 5.58
C TYR A 90 11.51 12.92 6.63
N PHE A 91 11.18 14.18 6.34
CA PHE A 91 10.39 15.06 7.20
C PHE A 91 8.92 15.06 6.80
N LYS A 92 8.01 15.18 7.78
CA LYS A 92 6.57 15.20 7.51
C LYS A 92 6.08 16.50 6.82
N ASN A 93 6.84 17.56 6.93
CA ASN A 93 6.45 18.92 6.51
C ASN A 93 7.13 19.43 5.23
N THR A 94 8.01 18.64 4.60
CA THR A 94 8.70 19.02 3.37
C THR A 94 9.09 17.80 2.53
N ASN A 95 9.13 17.96 1.21
CA ASN A 95 9.60 16.95 0.27
C ASN A 95 11.08 17.10 -0.12
N GLU A 96 11.79 18.05 0.51
CA GLU A 96 13.17 18.42 0.14
C GLU A 96 14.14 17.24 0.30
N VAL A 97 14.07 16.54 1.44
CA VAL A 97 14.85 15.32 1.66
C VAL A 97 13.93 14.12 1.49
N ASN A 98 14.16 13.36 0.43
CA ASN A 98 13.35 12.20 0.10
C ASN A 98 14.20 11.03 -0.41
N SER A 99 13.69 9.82 -0.23
CA SER A 99 14.39 8.58 -0.58
C SER A 99 14.69 8.45 -2.08
N LEU A 100 13.86 9.03 -2.94
CA LEU A 100 14.02 8.89 -4.40
C LEU A 100 15.21 9.70 -4.88
N ASP A 101 15.34 10.95 -4.45
CA ASP A 101 16.52 11.78 -4.78
C ASP A 101 17.80 11.16 -4.23
N GLU A 102 17.79 10.60 -3.01
CA GLU A 102 18.97 10.00 -2.39
C GLU A 102 19.38 8.65 -3.02
N LEU A 103 18.41 7.81 -3.40
CA LEU A 103 18.70 6.48 -3.94
C LEU A 103 18.94 6.48 -5.45
N ILE A 104 18.21 7.31 -6.18
CA ILE A 104 18.24 7.41 -7.65
C ILE A 104 18.97 8.66 -8.09
N GLY A 105 18.49 9.82 -7.63
CA GLY A 105 19.00 11.14 -8.06
C GLY A 105 19.03 11.25 -9.58
N ASN A 106 20.18 11.68 -10.11
CA ASN A 106 20.43 11.81 -11.55
C ASN A 106 21.12 10.58 -12.16
N ARG A 107 21.02 9.40 -11.54
CA ARG A 107 21.72 8.19 -11.98
C ARG A 107 21.20 7.63 -13.31
N TYR A 108 19.89 7.80 -13.56
CA TYR A 108 19.21 7.24 -14.72
C TYR A 108 18.57 8.35 -15.55
N GLU A 109 18.91 8.45 -16.84
CA GLU A 109 18.39 9.49 -17.74
C GLU A 109 16.89 9.32 -18.04
N ASN A 110 16.40 8.08 -17.99
CA ASN A 110 14.99 7.72 -18.25
C ASN A 110 14.10 7.76 -17.00
N ILE A 111 14.64 8.11 -15.81
CA ILE A 111 13.85 8.24 -14.57
C ILE A 111 13.87 9.69 -14.10
N LYS A 112 12.68 10.27 -13.97
CA LYS A 112 12.50 11.65 -13.48
C LYS A 112 11.72 11.64 -12.17
N ILE A 113 12.19 12.43 -11.19
CA ILE A 113 11.60 12.54 -9.85
C ILE A 113 10.92 13.90 -9.72
N TYR A 114 9.69 13.89 -9.21
CA TYR A 114 8.87 15.07 -9.01
C TYR A 114 8.56 15.25 -7.53
N ARG A 115 9.15 16.24 -6.90
CA ARG A 115 8.96 16.61 -5.49
C ARG A 115 8.09 17.86 -5.28
N GLU A 116 7.87 18.60 -6.38
CA GLU A 116 7.04 19.81 -6.42
C GLU A 116 5.90 19.63 -7.41
N ALA A 117 4.77 20.30 -7.15
CA ALA A 117 3.67 20.29 -8.10
C ALA A 117 4.04 21.03 -9.39
N GLU A 118 3.83 20.38 -10.52
CA GLU A 118 4.09 20.95 -11.84
C GLU A 118 3.29 20.28 -12.94
N THR A 119 3.18 20.97 -14.09
CA THR A 119 2.59 20.39 -15.30
C THR A 119 3.67 19.71 -16.13
N VAL A 120 3.46 18.44 -16.46
CA VAL A 120 4.34 17.66 -17.30
C VAL A 120 3.65 17.44 -18.64
N GLU A 121 4.36 17.75 -19.72
CA GLU A 121 3.86 17.62 -21.09
C GLU A 121 4.12 16.20 -21.61
N PHE A 122 3.04 15.50 -21.91
CA PHE A 122 2.98 14.29 -22.73
C PHE A 122 2.33 14.66 -24.07
N ASP A 123 1.53 13.78 -24.67
CA ASP A 123 0.60 14.17 -25.76
C ASP A 123 -0.57 15.01 -25.24
N ILE A 124 -0.77 15.03 -23.93
CA ILE A 124 -1.60 15.96 -23.18
C ILE A 124 -0.86 16.47 -21.95
N PRO A 125 -1.15 17.69 -21.47
CA PRO A 125 -0.63 18.16 -20.20
C PRO A 125 -1.25 17.39 -19.03
N ILE A 126 -0.43 16.87 -18.12
CA ILE A 126 -0.84 16.21 -16.88
C ILE A 126 -0.23 16.99 -15.72
N PHE A 127 -1.04 17.33 -14.73
CA PHE A 127 -0.59 18.04 -13.54
C PHE A 127 -0.19 17.06 -12.45
N PHE A 128 1.09 17.05 -12.09
CA PHE A 128 1.64 16.21 -11.05
C PHE A 128 1.53 16.86 -9.67
N LEU A 129 1.06 16.09 -8.70
CA LEU A 129 0.82 16.50 -7.32
C LEU A 129 1.58 15.55 -6.36
N PRO A 130 2.86 15.82 -6.09
CA PRO A 130 3.59 15.14 -5.02
C PRO A 130 2.93 15.37 -3.66
N TRP A 131 3.36 14.63 -2.64
CA TRP A 131 2.82 14.76 -1.29
C TRP A 131 2.67 16.22 -0.85
N ILE A 132 1.45 16.60 -0.53
CA ILE A 132 1.12 17.95 -0.09
C ILE A 132 1.28 18.03 1.42
N ASN A 133 2.10 18.96 1.87
CA ASN A 133 2.44 19.18 3.28
C ASN A 133 2.37 20.67 3.64
N SER A 134 2.63 21.00 4.89
CA SER A 134 2.49 22.40 5.38
C SER A 134 3.40 23.40 4.65
N THR A 135 4.53 22.98 4.13
CA THR A 135 5.48 23.88 3.45
C THR A 135 5.05 24.21 2.01
N ASN A 136 4.50 23.21 1.29
CA ASN A 136 4.17 23.37 -0.13
C ASN A 136 2.66 23.59 -0.40
N TYR A 137 1.81 23.55 0.62
CA TYR A 137 0.34 23.63 0.48
C TYR A 137 -0.11 24.84 -0.34
N ASN A 138 0.27 26.04 0.08
CA ASN A 138 -0.18 27.28 -0.58
C ASN A 138 0.36 27.40 -2.03
N SER A 139 1.63 27.06 -2.25
CA SER A 139 2.23 27.08 -3.58
C SER A 139 1.60 26.03 -4.51
N THR A 140 1.24 24.87 -3.98
CA THR A 140 0.52 23.82 -4.73
C THR A 140 -0.86 24.31 -5.16
N LEU A 141 -1.66 24.89 -4.27
CA LEU A 141 -2.97 25.43 -4.62
C LEU A 141 -2.87 26.53 -5.67
N GLU A 142 -1.87 27.43 -5.56
CA GLU A 142 -1.64 28.47 -6.56
C GLU A 142 -1.28 27.87 -7.95
N LYS A 143 -0.42 26.86 -7.98
CA LYS A 143 -0.06 26.16 -9.21
C LYS A 143 -1.26 25.40 -9.79
N MET A 144 -2.09 24.76 -8.94
CA MET A 144 -3.34 24.11 -9.36
C MET A 144 -4.30 25.08 -10.06
N GLN A 145 -4.41 26.31 -9.57
CA GLN A 145 -5.28 27.32 -10.18
C GLN A 145 -4.75 27.82 -11.54
N LYS A 146 -3.44 27.82 -11.74
CA LYS A 146 -2.79 28.36 -12.96
C LYS A 146 -2.60 27.33 -14.07
N THR A 147 -2.54 26.05 -13.76
CA THR A 147 -2.30 25.00 -14.78
C THR A 147 -3.44 24.93 -15.79
N LYS A 148 -3.12 24.59 -17.04
CA LYS A 148 -4.08 24.30 -18.10
C LYS A 148 -4.42 22.82 -18.21
N ALA A 149 -3.72 21.96 -17.45
CA ALA A 149 -4.01 20.54 -17.43
C ALA A 149 -5.41 20.26 -16.88
N THR A 150 -6.11 19.32 -17.50
CA THR A 150 -7.44 18.83 -17.08
C THR A 150 -7.35 17.47 -16.40
N VAL A 151 -6.17 16.85 -16.43
CA VAL A 151 -5.87 15.60 -15.71
C VAL A 151 -4.84 15.90 -14.64
N ALA A 152 -5.08 15.42 -13.43
CA ALA A 152 -4.13 15.46 -12.33
C ALA A 152 -3.74 14.05 -11.89
N MET A 153 -2.48 13.86 -11.54
CA MET A 153 -1.95 12.62 -10.99
C MET A 153 -1.11 12.94 -9.77
N GLY A 154 -1.34 12.25 -8.65
CA GLY A 154 -0.63 12.59 -7.45
C GLY A 154 -0.64 11.54 -6.36
N HIS A 155 -0.10 11.95 -5.21
CA HIS A 155 -0.12 11.18 -3.98
C HIS A 155 -0.87 12.00 -2.92
N LEU A 156 -2.19 11.76 -2.81
CA LEU A 156 -3.12 12.68 -2.17
C LEU A 156 -3.87 12.01 -1.02
N GLU A 157 -4.09 12.76 0.04
CA GLU A 157 -5.03 12.41 1.11
C GLU A 157 -6.29 13.27 0.95
N ILE A 158 -7.41 12.63 0.54
CA ILE A 158 -8.68 13.32 0.25
C ILE A 158 -9.78 12.72 1.12
N LYS A 159 -10.55 13.60 1.80
CA LYS A 159 -11.66 13.20 2.67
C LYS A 159 -12.73 12.41 1.94
N GLY A 160 -13.30 11.42 2.65
CA GLY A 160 -14.47 10.66 2.21
C GLY A 160 -14.15 9.46 1.31
N PHE A 161 -12.87 9.18 1.01
CA PHE A 161 -12.46 7.93 0.40
C PHE A 161 -12.08 6.89 1.45
N GLU A 162 -12.32 5.62 1.18
CA GLU A 162 -11.99 4.54 2.10
C GLU A 162 -10.48 4.28 2.14
N MET A 163 -9.90 4.50 3.31
CA MET A 163 -8.55 4.03 3.64
C MET A 163 -8.53 2.51 3.70
N HIS A 164 -9.52 1.93 4.41
CA HIS A 164 -9.79 0.50 4.54
C HIS A 164 -11.29 0.24 4.35
N HIS A 165 -11.64 -1.03 4.15
CA HIS A 165 -13.03 -1.40 3.91
C HIS A 165 -13.96 -0.94 5.04
N GLY A 166 -14.85 0.00 4.73
CA GLY A 166 -15.84 0.57 5.68
C GLY A 166 -15.33 1.74 6.52
N PHE A 167 -14.08 2.21 6.33
CA PHE A 167 -13.50 3.34 7.08
C PHE A 167 -13.09 4.47 6.13
N PRO A 168 -13.99 5.44 5.86
CA PRO A 168 -13.65 6.61 5.08
C PRO A 168 -12.69 7.52 5.87
N SER A 169 -11.74 8.12 5.18
CA SER A 169 -10.85 9.14 5.78
C SER A 169 -11.66 10.38 6.15
N GLU A 170 -11.50 10.81 7.40
CA GLU A 170 -12.05 12.09 7.90
C GLU A 170 -11.05 13.24 7.76
N THR A 171 -9.79 12.92 7.43
CA THR A 171 -8.67 13.85 7.27
C THR A 171 -8.35 14.08 5.79
N GLY A 172 -7.49 15.07 5.52
CA GLY A 172 -7.02 15.38 4.17
C GLY A 172 -7.75 16.55 3.54
N MET A 173 -7.51 16.74 2.24
CA MET A 173 -8.07 17.83 1.45
C MET A 173 -9.55 17.59 1.13
N ASP A 174 -10.29 18.67 0.91
CA ASP A 174 -11.66 18.57 0.43
C ASP A 174 -11.69 18.21 -1.07
N LYS A 175 -12.65 17.38 -1.48
CA LYS A 175 -12.83 16.99 -2.89
C LYS A 175 -13.02 18.20 -3.79
N SER A 176 -13.63 19.27 -3.29
CA SER A 176 -13.90 20.49 -4.06
C SER A 176 -12.66 21.20 -4.56
N GLU A 177 -11.52 21.02 -3.91
CA GLU A 177 -10.22 21.57 -4.37
C GLU A 177 -9.82 21.02 -5.74
N PHE A 178 -10.31 19.84 -6.11
CA PHE A 178 -9.97 19.16 -7.35
C PHE A 178 -10.99 19.33 -8.47
N ASN A 179 -12.10 20.04 -8.26
CA ASN A 179 -13.21 20.20 -9.21
C ASN A 179 -12.82 20.81 -10.56
N ARG A 180 -11.69 21.46 -10.65
CA ARG A 180 -11.20 22.02 -11.91
C ARG A 180 -10.62 20.98 -12.88
N PHE A 181 -10.26 19.81 -12.40
CA PHE A 181 -9.75 18.72 -13.22
C PHE A 181 -10.91 17.86 -13.69
N ASP A 182 -10.83 17.33 -14.90
CA ASP A 182 -11.80 16.37 -15.43
C ASP A 182 -11.60 14.99 -14.80
N MET A 183 -10.35 14.68 -14.44
CA MET A 183 -9.95 13.39 -13.86
C MET A 183 -8.76 13.54 -12.93
N VAL A 184 -8.82 12.91 -11.77
CA VAL A 184 -7.74 12.87 -10.77
C VAL A 184 -7.40 11.42 -10.44
N MET A 185 -6.15 11.03 -10.58
CA MET A 185 -5.65 9.70 -10.21
C MET A 185 -4.66 9.81 -9.06
N SER A 186 -4.81 9.00 -8.03
CA SER A 186 -4.00 9.11 -6.82
C SER A 186 -3.54 7.77 -6.28
N GLY A 187 -2.33 7.78 -5.70
CA GLY A 187 -1.85 6.81 -4.71
C GLY A 187 -2.32 7.18 -3.30
N HIS A 188 -1.63 6.65 -2.29
CA HIS A 188 -1.81 6.83 -0.86
C HIS A 188 -2.79 5.83 -0.23
N PHE A 189 -3.99 5.66 -0.75
CA PHE A 189 -4.91 4.66 -0.23
C PHE A 189 -4.69 3.32 -0.93
N HIS A 190 -4.37 2.28 -0.13
CA HIS A 190 -3.97 0.97 -0.63
C HIS A 190 -5.10 0.17 -1.29
N LYS A 191 -6.36 0.59 -1.07
CA LYS A 191 -7.53 -0.01 -1.70
C LYS A 191 -7.94 0.80 -2.93
N LYS A 192 -8.17 0.12 -4.06
CA LYS A 192 -8.76 0.78 -5.24
C LYS A 192 -10.15 1.27 -4.91
N SER A 193 -10.41 2.55 -5.11
CA SER A 193 -11.73 3.18 -4.98
C SER A 193 -11.86 4.38 -5.93
N ASP A 194 -13.06 4.74 -6.31
CA ASP A 194 -13.31 5.94 -7.11
C ASP A 194 -14.74 6.46 -6.90
N ASP A 195 -14.98 7.71 -7.28
CA ASP A 195 -16.31 8.32 -7.36
C ASP A 195 -16.67 8.79 -8.79
N GLY A 196 -15.94 8.30 -9.80
CA GLY A 196 -16.10 8.68 -11.20
C GLY A 196 -15.31 9.93 -11.62
N HIS A 197 -14.74 10.68 -10.66
CA HIS A 197 -13.91 11.86 -10.88
C HIS A 197 -12.51 11.68 -10.29
N ILE A 198 -12.43 11.18 -9.05
CA ILE A 198 -11.19 10.91 -8.32
C ILE A 198 -11.01 9.39 -8.21
N PHE A 199 -9.85 8.89 -8.64
CA PHE A 199 -9.52 7.47 -8.71
C PHE A 199 -8.31 7.16 -7.84
N TYR A 200 -8.50 6.45 -6.73
CA TYR A 200 -7.43 5.82 -5.97
C TYR A 200 -7.09 4.48 -6.61
N LEU A 201 -5.84 4.30 -7.01
CA LEU A 201 -5.41 3.14 -7.79
C LEU A 201 -5.18 1.90 -6.92
N GLY A 202 -4.75 2.11 -5.68
CA GLY A 202 -4.41 1.04 -4.74
C GLY A 202 -3.06 0.37 -5.06
N THR A 203 -2.58 -0.43 -4.11
CA THR A 203 -1.29 -1.13 -4.21
C THR A 203 -1.27 -2.18 -5.33
N PRO A 204 -0.10 -2.45 -5.95
CA PRO A 204 0.01 -3.42 -7.04
C PRO A 204 -0.04 -4.89 -6.55
N TYR A 205 0.17 -5.11 -5.26
CA TYR A 205 0.18 -6.42 -4.60
C TYR A 205 -0.29 -6.30 -3.15
N GLN A 206 -0.50 -7.45 -2.50
CA GLN A 206 -0.88 -7.51 -1.09
C GLN A 206 0.33 -7.20 -0.20
N ILE A 207 0.16 -6.26 0.75
CA ILE A 207 1.18 -5.88 1.74
C ILE A 207 0.75 -6.31 3.14
N TYR A 208 -0.56 -6.24 3.42
CA TYR A 208 -1.15 -6.48 4.74
C TYR A 208 -2.27 -7.52 4.72
N TRP A 209 -2.64 -8.04 5.89
CA TRP A 209 -3.71 -9.03 6.02
C TRP A 209 -5.10 -8.52 5.59
N ASN A 210 -5.31 -7.22 5.59
CA ASN A 210 -6.54 -6.59 5.11
C ASN A 210 -6.67 -6.67 3.58
N ASP A 211 -5.57 -6.94 2.89
CA ASP A 211 -5.54 -7.15 1.45
C ASP A 211 -6.03 -8.53 1.03
N ASP A 212 -6.27 -9.46 1.96
CA ASP A 212 -6.89 -10.75 1.65
C ASP A 212 -8.23 -10.52 0.95
N LYS A 213 -8.43 -11.18 -0.21
CA LYS A 213 -9.60 -11.00 -1.11
C LYS A 213 -9.74 -9.59 -1.72
N CYS A 214 -8.78 -8.69 -1.55
CA CYS A 214 -8.74 -7.41 -2.25
C CYS A 214 -7.96 -7.60 -3.56
N PRO A 215 -8.57 -7.51 -4.75
CA PRO A 215 -7.84 -7.57 -6.00
C PRO A 215 -6.81 -6.46 -6.06
N LYS A 216 -5.57 -6.79 -6.41
CA LYS A 216 -4.44 -5.86 -6.58
C LYS A 216 -4.03 -5.77 -8.03
N GLY A 217 -3.20 -4.80 -8.40
CA GLY A 217 -2.73 -4.66 -9.77
C GLY A 217 -2.26 -3.25 -10.08
N PHE A 218 -2.11 -2.96 -11.35
CA PHE A 218 -1.71 -1.66 -11.88
C PHE A 218 -2.70 -1.19 -12.93
N HIS A 219 -2.53 0.02 -13.47
CA HIS A 219 -3.47 0.58 -14.41
C HIS A 219 -2.78 1.04 -15.69
N ILE A 220 -3.53 1.04 -16.78
CA ILE A 220 -3.16 1.67 -18.05
C ILE A 220 -4.10 2.85 -18.27
N PHE A 221 -3.53 4.02 -18.41
CA PHE A 221 -4.25 5.23 -18.76
C PHE A 221 -4.04 5.54 -20.25
N ASP A 222 -5.13 5.62 -20.99
CA ASP A 222 -5.10 6.08 -22.38
C ASP A 222 -5.42 7.57 -22.44
N THR A 223 -4.43 8.36 -22.84
CA THR A 223 -4.53 9.83 -22.87
C THR A 223 -5.52 10.33 -23.94
N GLU A 224 -5.78 9.56 -24.98
CA GLU A 224 -6.69 9.92 -26.07
C GLU A 224 -8.15 9.68 -25.67
N THR A 225 -8.46 8.46 -25.17
CA THR A 225 -9.83 8.08 -24.78
C THR A 225 -10.19 8.46 -23.36
N ARG A 226 -9.21 8.77 -22.52
CA ARG A 226 -9.35 9.01 -21.07
C ARG A 226 -9.78 7.76 -20.29
N GLU A 227 -9.68 6.59 -20.89
CA GLU A 227 -9.98 5.33 -20.22
C GLU A 227 -8.86 4.94 -19.26
N LEU A 228 -9.26 4.39 -18.12
CA LEU A 228 -8.39 3.84 -17.09
C LEU A 228 -8.67 2.35 -16.95
N GLU A 229 -7.88 1.53 -17.62
CA GLU A 229 -7.95 0.07 -17.55
C GLU A 229 -7.15 -0.46 -16.36
N ARG A 230 -7.72 -1.41 -15.62
CA ARG A 230 -7.03 -2.08 -14.52
C ARG A 230 -6.54 -3.46 -14.91
N ILE A 231 -5.24 -3.70 -14.77
CA ILE A 231 -4.59 -4.99 -14.97
C ILE A 231 -4.41 -5.68 -13.63
N ILE A 232 -5.09 -6.82 -13.45
CA ILE A 232 -5.10 -7.53 -12.16
C ILE A 232 -3.81 -8.34 -11.98
N ASN A 233 -3.22 -8.21 -10.80
CA ASN A 233 -2.17 -9.11 -10.33
C ASN A 233 -2.80 -10.39 -9.76
N PRO A 234 -2.59 -11.57 -10.37
CA PRO A 234 -3.15 -12.82 -9.89
C PRO A 234 -2.41 -13.38 -8.66
N HIS A 235 -1.20 -12.88 -8.38
CA HIS A 235 -0.41 -13.36 -7.25
C HIS A 235 -0.98 -12.85 -5.93
N THR A 236 -1.12 -13.75 -4.96
CA THR A 236 -1.56 -13.45 -3.60
C THR A 236 -0.62 -14.08 -2.59
N ILE A 237 -0.34 -13.38 -1.48
CA ILE A 237 0.54 -13.86 -0.42
C ILE A 237 -0.22 -14.21 0.87
N PHE A 238 -1.42 -13.65 1.06
CA PHE A 238 -2.26 -13.92 2.22
C PHE A 238 -3.46 -14.79 1.86
N LYS A 239 -3.82 -15.72 2.76
CA LYS A 239 -5.00 -16.56 2.62
C LYS A 239 -5.64 -16.84 3.97
N LYS A 240 -6.94 -16.54 4.10
CA LYS A 240 -7.76 -16.99 5.22
C LYS A 240 -8.48 -18.28 4.82
N VAL A 241 -8.33 -19.32 5.64
CA VAL A 241 -9.01 -20.61 5.52
C VAL A 241 -9.93 -20.76 6.74
N TYR A 242 -11.17 -21.12 6.51
CA TYR A 242 -12.15 -21.28 7.58
C TYR A 242 -12.42 -22.78 7.83
N TYR A 243 -12.31 -23.20 9.09
CA TYR A 243 -12.71 -24.55 9.50
C TYR A 243 -14.05 -24.48 10.23
N ASP A 244 -15.04 -25.24 9.76
CA ASP A 244 -16.36 -25.36 10.36
C ASP A 244 -16.92 -26.76 10.11
N ASP A 245 -16.99 -27.60 11.14
CA ASP A 245 -17.51 -28.97 11.08
C ASP A 245 -18.95 -29.06 11.64
N SER A 246 -19.65 -27.96 11.86
CA SER A 246 -21.00 -27.93 12.44
C SER A 246 -22.03 -28.72 11.65
N ASN A 247 -21.86 -28.83 10.34
CA ASN A 247 -22.78 -29.47 9.41
C ASN A 247 -22.41 -30.93 9.04
N GLY A 248 -21.39 -31.51 9.67
CA GLY A 248 -20.95 -32.89 9.42
C GLY A 248 -20.40 -33.13 8.01
N GLN A 249 -19.94 -32.09 7.33
CA GLN A 249 -19.39 -32.22 5.99
C GLN A 249 -17.97 -32.82 6.02
N ASP A 250 -17.72 -33.78 5.13
CA ASP A 250 -16.36 -34.16 4.77
C ASP A 250 -15.62 -32.93 4.27
N TYR A 251 -14.57 -32.52 4.98
CA TYR A 251 -13.86 -31.30 4.67
C TYR A 251 -13.24 -31.35 3.27
N ASN A 252 -13.60 -30.38 2.43
CA ASN A 252 -13.09 -30.31 1.08
C ASN A 252 -11.63 -29.83 1.09
N PHE A 253 -10.68 -30.78 1.08
CA PHE A 253 -9.24 -30.53 1.04
C PHE A 253 -8.78 -29.77 -0.22
N ASN A 254 -9.66 -29.41 -1.16
CA ASN A 254 -9.28 -28.57 -2.30
C ASN A 254 -8.83 -27.17 -1.88
N GLN A 255 -9.26 -26.68 -0.72
CA GLN A 255 -8.81 -25.39 -0.17
C GLN A 255 -7.32 -25.39 0.18
N ILE A 256 -6.70 -26.57 0.39
CA ILE A 256 -5.27 -26.69 0.76
C ILE A 256 -4.35 -26.53 -0.44
N LYS A 257 -4.82 -26.81 -1.66
CA LYS A 257 -3.98 -26.81 -2.87
C LYS A 257 -3.41 -25.45 -3.26
N ASP A 258 -4.09 -24.35 -2.87
CA ASP A 258 -3.72 -22.98 -3.22
C ASP A 258 -3.01 -22.24 -2.08
N LEU A 259 -2.38 -22.96 -1.15
CA LEU A 259 -1.72 -22.38 0.02
C LEU A 259 -0.20 -22.31 -0.11
N LYS A 260 0.37 -22.90 -1.17
CA LYS A 260 1.81 -22.93 -1.36
C LYS A 260 2.41 -21.53 -1.32
N ASP A 261 3.48 -21.36 -0.56
CA ASP A 261 4.25 -20.13 -0.40
C ASP A 261 3.45 -18.93 0.19
N LYS A 262 2.25 -19.20 0.76
CA LYS A 262 1.39 -18.15 1.36
C LYS A 262 1.50 -18.12 2.88
N TYR A 263 1.23 -16.95 3.46
CA TYR A 263 0.86 -16.81 4.86
C TYR A 263 -0.60 -17.19 5.02
N VAL A 264 -0.88 -18.14 5.87
CA VAL A 264 -2.22 -18.71 6.07
C VAL A 264 -2.73 -18.40 7.47
N LYS A 265 -3.95 -17.86 7.58
CA LYS A 265 -4.71 -17.82 8.82
C LYS A 265 -5.80 -18.90 8.75
N LEU A 266 -5.65 -19.95 9.55
CA LEU A 266 -6.68 -20.96 9.74
C LEU A 266 -7.61 -20.51 10.87
N ILE A 267 -8.83 -20.09 10.50
CA ILE A 267 -9.84 -19.57 11.40
C ILE A 267 -10.80 -20.69 11.76
N VAL A 268 -10.85 -21.06 13.03
CA VAL A 268 -11.72 -22.10 13.55
C VAL A 268 -13.06 -21.49 13.94
N VAL A 269 -14.09 -21.74 13.14
CA VAL A 269 -15.47 -21.30 13.39
C VAL A 269 -16.17 -22.26 14.36
N ASN A 270 -16.14 -23.54 14.02
CA ASN A 270 -16.66 -24.63 14.89
C ASN A 270 -15.74 -25.84 14.78
N LYS A 271 -15.51 -26.51 15.92
CA LYS A 271 -14.81 -27.78 16.00
C LYS A 271 -15.56 -28.73 16.94
N LYS A 272 -16.53 -29.47 16.41
CA LYS A 272 -17.27 -30.48 17.16
C LYS A 272 -16.53 -31.82 17.24
N ASP A 273 -15.85 -32.16 16.14
CA ASP A 273 -15.02 -33.37 16.03
C ASP A 273 -13.55 -33.02 16.10
N LEU A 274 -12.94 -33.19 17.28
CA LEU A 274 -11.55 -32.91 17.53
C LEU A 274 -10.63 -33.74 16.65
N TYR A 275 -10.96 -35.02 16.37
CA TYR A 275 -10.15 -35.89 15.55
C TYR A 275 -10.10 -35.39 14.09
N MET A 276 -11.24 -34.98 13.55
CA MET A 276 -11.29 -34.40 12.17
C MET A 276 -10.58 -33.06 12.11
N PHE A 277 -10.67 -32.24 13.14
CA PHE A 277 -9.94 -30.98 13.24
C PHE A 277 -8.43 -31.21 13.23
N ASP A 278 -7.92 -32.10 14.09
CA ASP A 278 -6.49 -32.41 14.18
C ASP A 278 -5.97 -32.96 12.84
N LYS A 279 -6.73 -33.83 12.19
CA LYS A 279 -6.40 -34.35 10.86
C LYS A 279 -6.36 -33.27 9.78
N PHE A 280 -7.28 -32.29 9.86
CA PHE A 280 -7.29 -31.17 8.94
C PHE A 280 -6.08 -30.25 9.16
N VAL A 281 -5.79 -29.92 10.41
CA VAL A 281 -4.61 -29.10 10.79
C VAL A 281 -3.32 -29.79 10.34
N ASP A 282 -3.15 -31.10 10.64
CA ASP A 282 -1.97 -31.86 10.23
C ASP A 282 -1.78 -31.78 8.71
N LYS A 283 -2.87 -31.94 7.97
CA LYS A 283 -2.83 -31.87 6.50
C LYS A 283 -2.49 -30.47 5.98
N VAL A 284 -3.02 -29.40 6.62
CA VAL A 284 -2.65 -28.03 6.29
C VAL A 284 -1.16 -27.79 6.55
N LEU A 285 -0.64 -28.25 7.67
CA LEU A 285 0.76 -28.04 8.06
C LEU A 285 1.74 -28.86 7.20
N THR A 286 1.37 -30.09 6.81
CA THR A 286 2.29 -31.03 6.14
C THR A 286 2.20 -31.02 4.62
N GLU A 287 0.99 -30.86 4.06
CA GLU A 287 0.77 -30.99 2.61
C GLU A 287 0.65 -29.65 1.85
N SER A 288 0.26 -28.54 2.55
CA SER A 288 -0.03 -27.26 1.87
C SER A 288 1.19 -26.57 1.29
N LYS A 289 2.39 -26.80 1.85
CA LYS A 289 3.61 -26.06 1.56
C LYS A 289 3.45 -24.55 1.78
N ALA A 290 2.55 -24.15 2.69
CA ALA A 290 2.40 -22.76 3.10
C ALA A 290 3.72 -22.23 3.69
N HIS A 291 3.98 -20.94 3.54
CA HIS A 291 5.15 -20.31 4.14
C HIS A 291 5.02 -20.26 5.67
N ASP A 292 3.83 -19.91 6.15
CA ASP A 292 3.50 -19.87 7.58
C ASP A 292 2.00 -20.15 7.78
N VAL A 293 1.64 -20.81 8.87
CA VAL A 293 0.26 -21.13 9.21
C VAL A 293 -0.03 -20.73 10.63
N LYS A 294 -0.91 -19.74 10.82
CA LYS A 294 -1.40 -19.33 12.14
C LYS A 294 -2.83 -19.84 12.35
N ILE A 295 -3.02 -20.63 13.42
CA ILE A 295 -4.34 -21.15 13.82
C ILE A 295 -4.97 -20.17 14.80
N ILE A 296 -6.22 -19.77 14.53
CA ILE A 296 -7.00 -18.84 15.32
C ILE A 296 -8.28 -19.55 15.78
N GLU A 297 -8.34 -19.90 17.07
CA GLU A 297 -9.44 -20.67 17.64
C GLU A 297 -10.54 -19.83 18.31
N HIS A 298 -10.27 -18.57 18.63
CA HIS A 298 -11.23 -17.68 19.29
C HIS A 298 -11.50 -16.42 18.48
N PHE A 299 -12.78 -16.08 18.31
CA PHE A 299 -13.19 -14.86 17.61
C PHE A 299 -12.67 -13.56 18.29
N SER A 300 -12.41 -13.61 19.61
CA SER A 300 -11.76 -12.52 20.36
C SER A 300 -10.35 -12.24 19.85
N ASP A 301 -9.62 -13.28 19.44
CA ASP A 301 -8.25 -13.14 18.96
C ASP A 301 -8.20 -12.50 17.57
N LEU A 302 -9.20 -12.80 16.73
CA LEU A 302 -9.38 -12.17 15.42
C LEU A 302 -9.68 -10.67 15.52
N LYS A 303 -10.57 -10.29 16.45
CA LYS A 303 -10.91 -8.87 16.66
C LYS A 303 -9.72 -8.10 17.20
N ALA A 304 -9.01 -8.66 18.19
CA ALA A 304 -7.83 -8.02 18.75
C ALA A 304 -6.68 -7.90 17.72
N GLU A 305 -6.53 -8.87 16.83
CA GLU A 305 -5.46 -8.85 15.82
C GLU A 305 -5.81 -7.96 14.63
N ASN A 306 -7.07 -7.93 14.19
CA ASN A 306 -7.53 -7.01 13.15
C ASN A 306 -7.47 -5.56 13.63
N VAL A 307 -7.93 -5.28 14.86
CA VAL A 307 -7.81 -3.95 15.48
C VAL A 307 -6.35 -3.55 15.63
N LYS A 308 -5.47 -4.45 16.10
CA LYS A 308 -4.03 -4.15 16.19
C LYS A 308 -3.40 -3.88 14.82
N ASN A 309 -3.72 -4.66 13.80
CA ASN A 309 -3.18 -4.45 12.46
C ASN A 309 -3.74 -3.17 11.82
N GLU A 310 -5.04 -2.93 11.90
CA GLU A 310 -5.66 -1.70 11.39
C GLU A 310 -5.13 -0.45 12.09
N ILE A 311 -4.97 -0.50 13.42
CA ILE A 311 -4.41 0.59 14.20
C ILE A 311 -2.92 0.80 13.86
N ILE A 312 -2.11 -0.26 13.73
CA ILE A 312 -0.69 -0.17 13.36
C ILE A 312 -0.51 0.33 11.93
N GLU A 313 -1.35 -0.08 11.01
CA GLU A 313 -1.31 0.31 9.61
C GLU A 313 -1.75 1.77 9.39
N ASN A 314 -2.68 2.27 10.22
CA ASN A 314 -3.20 3.63 10.14
C ASN A 314 -2.43 4.66 10.97
N ALA A 315 -1.58 4.21 11.88
CA ALA A 315 -0.83 5.14 12.70
C ALA A 315 0.33 5.74 11.94
N GLN A 316 0.20 6.99 11.60
CA GLN A 316 1.31 7.82 11.12
C GLN A 316 2.39 8.04 12.19
N ASP A 317 2.08 7.77 13.47
CA ASP A 317 3.04 7.67 14.56
C ASP A 317 2.47 6.79 15.72
N THR A 318 3.37 6.21 16.50
CA THR A 318 3.06 5.33 17.63
C THR A 318 2.23 6.02 18.72
N VAL A 319 2.31 7.34 18.83
CA VAL A 319 1.56 8.12 19.81
C VAL A 319 0.07 8.20 19.45
N THR A 320 -0.24 8.40 18.17
CA THR A 320 -1.62 8.36 17.65
C THR A 320 -2.24 6.98 17.83
N LEU A 321 -1.45 5.90 17.65
CA LEU A 321 -1.83 4.52 17.95
C LEU A 321 -2.23 4.32 19.41
N LEU A 322 -1.37 4.78 20.32
CA LEU A 322 -1.61 4.66 21.75
C LEU A 322 -2.86 5.44 22.18
N ASP A 323 -3.08 6.62 21.60
CA ASP A 323 -4.26 7.43 21.89
C ASP A 323 -5.55 6.74 21.42
N SER A 324 -5.58 6.23 20.20
CA SER A 324 -6.73 5.50 19.64
C SER A 324 -7.03 4.22 20.43
N TYR A 325 -6.00 3.46 20.78
CA TYR A 325 -6.14 2.27 21.61
C TYR A 325 -6.78 2.56 22.98
N VAL A 326 -6.35 3.66 23.63
CA VAL A 326 -6.91 4.08 24.92
C VAL A 326 -8.36 4.55 24.79
N ASP A 327 -8.73 5.18 23.67
CA ASP A 327 -10.12 5.59 23.41
C ASP A 327 -11.08 4.41 23.27
N GLU A 328 -10.60 3.31 22.68
CA GLU A 328 -11.38 2.08 22.46
C GLU A 328 -11.50 1.18 23.70
N LEU A 329 -10.65 1.40 24.73
CA LEU A 329 -10.75 0.61 25.97
C LEU A 329 -12.09 0.88 26.69
N ASP A 330 -12.91 -0.17 26.78
CA ASP A 330 -14.14 -0.13 27.60
C ASP A 330 -13.82 -0.42 29.08
N VAL A 331 -13.35 0.61 29.79
CA VAL A 331 -12.95 0.52 31.21
C VAL A 331 -13.65 1.62 32.01
N ASN A 332 -14.61 1.22 32.80
CA ASN A 332 -15.50 2.11 33.52
C ASN A 332 -14.88 2.94 34.67
N ASN A 333 -13.59 2.76 35.01
CA ASN A 333 -12.94 3.41 36.15
C ASN A 333 -11.53 3.96 35.88
N LEU A 334 -11.10 4.09 34.62
CA LEU A 334 -9.80 4.62 34.27
C LEU A 334 -9.90 6.01 33.63
N ASP A 335 -9.13 6.94 34.14
CA ASP A 335 -8.94 8.25 33.49
C ASP A 335 -8.12 8.07 32.20
N LYS A 336 -8.83 8.00 31.06
CA LYS A 336 -8.23 7.81 29.75
C LYS A 336 -7.19 8.88 29.41
N ASN A 337 -7.39 10.12 29.82
CA ASN A 337 -6.44 11.20 29.57
C ASN A 337 -5.14 11.02 30.35
N ARG A 338 -5.24 10.57 31.59
CA ARG A 338 -4.07 10.23 32.41
C ARG A 338 -3.31 9.03 31.85
N LEU A 339 -4.02 8.03 31.36
CA LEU A 339 -3.42 6.85 30.71
C LEU A 339 -2.69 7.23 29.41
N LYS A 340 -3.31 8.07 28.56
CA LYS A 340 -2.67 8.61 27.35
C LYS A 340 -1.38 9.36 27.66
N THR A 341 -1.43 10.24 28.67
CA THR A 341 -0.24 11.02 29.09
C THR A 341 0.89 10.12 29.58
N MET A 342 0.56 9.08 30.36
CA MET A 342 1.53 8.12 30.86
C MET A 342 2.16 7.29 29.74
N LEU A 343 1.36 6.79 28.79
CA LEU A 343 1.84 6.03 27.64
C LEU A 343 2.70 6.88 26.69
N LYS A 344 2.33 8.15 26.48
CA LYS A 344 3.18 9.11 25.75
C LYS A 344 4.54 9.32 26.43
N GLY A 345 4.52 9.49 27.74
CA GLY A 345 5.77 9.62 28.54
C GLY A 345 6.68 8.40 28.38
N LEU A 346 6.14 7.19 28.55
CA LEU A 346 6.88 5.93 28.39
C LEU A 346 7.40 5.74 26.95
N TYR A 347 6.62 6.14 25.96
CA TYR A 347 7.04 6.08 24.54
C TYR A 347 8.23 7.01 24.26
N VAL A 348 8.16 8.25 24.75
CA VAL A 348 9.26 9.23 24.62
C VAL A 348 10.51 8.73 25.33
N GLU A 349 10.36 8.17 26.53
CA GLU A 349 11.47 7.60 27.30
C GLU A 349 12.11 6.39 26.58
N ALA A 350 11.28 5.48 26.05
CA ALA A 350 11.74 4.34 25.25
C ALA A 350 12.40 4.76 23.93
N SER A 351 11.89 5.80 23.27
CA SER A 351 12.46 6.33 22.02
C SER A 351 13.79 7.05 22.22
N ASN A 352 14.07 7.52 23.42
CA ASN A 352 15.34 8.13 23.78
C ASN A 352 16.38 7.10 24.31
N MET A 353 15.96 5.87 24.60
CA MET A 353 16.85 4.75 24.86
C MET A 353 17.28 4.16 23.51
N GLU A 354 18.30 4.72 22.89
CA GLU A 354 19.00 4.07 21.78
C GLU A 354 19.62 2.75 22.30
N ILE A 355 19.14 1.62 21.78
CA ILE A 355 19.78 0.32 21.89
C ILE A 355 20.63 0.11 20.64
#